data_dff22e61baefdb5ba3f2d536a30849a8
#
_entry.id   dff22e61baefdb5ba3f2d536a30849a8
#
_cell.length_a   1.000
_cell.length_b   1.000
_cell.length_c   1.000
_cell.angle_alpha   90.00
_cell.angle_beta   90.00
_cell.angle_gamma   90.00
#
_symmetry.space_group_name_H-M   'P 1'
#
loop_
_entity.id
_entity.type
_entity.pdbx_description
1 polymer ?
#
loop_
_entity_poly.entity_id
_entity_poly.type
_entity_poly.pdbx_seq_one_letter_code
_entity_poly.pdbx_strand_id
1 'polypeptide(L)' 'MSFSENLKQIRKEHHLSQEELAELLDVSRQAVSKWETGKSKPGIDIL' A
#
# COMPACT_ATOMS: atom_id res chain seq x y z
N MET A 1 -10.76 -4.11 -10.30
CA MET A 1 -9.84 -3.18 -9.67
C MET A 1 -8.57 -3.88 -9.29
N SER A 2 -7.45 -3.19 -9.41
CA SER A 2 -6.16 -3.77 -9.06
C SER A 2 -5.90 -3.57 -7.56
N PHE A 3 -4.94 -4.33 -7.06
CA PHE A 3 -4.52 -4.16 -5.67
C PHE A 3 -4.07 -2.73 -5.39
N SER A 4 -3.33 -2.13 -6.31
CA SER A 4 -2.82 -0.79 -6.09
C SER A 4 -3.94 0.23 -5.99
N GLU A 5 -4.97 0.08 -6.80
CA GLU A 5 -6.11 0.99 -6.74
C GLU A 5 -6.91 0.78 -5.45
N ASN A 6 -7.10 -0.47 -5.06
CA ASN A 6 -7.80 -0.75 -3.82
C ASN A 6 -7.08 -0.18 -2.62
N LEU A 7 -5.76 -0.32 -2.60
CA LEU A 7 -4.98 0.18 -1.48
C LEU A 7 -5.08 1.70 -1.37
N LYS A 8 -4.98 2.38 -2.51
CA LYS A 8 -5.13 3.82 -2.53
C LYS A 8 -6.51 4.24 -2.02
N GLN A 9 -7.54 3.55 -2.47
CA GLN A 9 -8.90 3.90 -2.09
C GLN A 9 -9.12 3.71 -0.59
N ILE A 10 -8.65 2.60 -0.05
CA ILE A 10 -8.80 2.35 1.39
C ILE A 10 -8.07 3.43 2.18
N ARG A 11 -6.87 3.78 1.75
CA ARG A 11 -6.12 4.82 2.42
C ARG A 11 -6.87 6.14 2.43
N LYS A 12 -7.43 6.50 1.28
CA LYS A 12 -8.16 7.77 1.17
C LYS A 12 -9.46 7.75 1.99
N GLU A 13 -10.12 6.61 2.02
CA GLU A 13 -11.37 6.50 2.79
C GLU A 13 -11.11 6.68 4.28
N HIS A 14 -9.94 6.30 4.74
CA HIS A 14 -9.58 6.45 6.14
C HIS A 14 -8.76 7.71 6.41
N HIS A 15 -8.62 8.56 5.40
CA HIS A 15 -7.90 9.83 5.52
C HIS A 15 -6.47 9.63 6.01
N LEU A 16 -5.80 8.61 5.49
CA LEU A 16 -4.44 8.29 5.89
C LEU A 16 -3.45 8.75 4.84
N SER A 17 -2.29 9.22 5.31
CA SER A 17 -1.15 9.41 4.41
C SER A 17 -0.49 8.06 4.15
N GLN A 18 0.42 8.03 3.16
CA GLN A 18 1.17 6.80 2.91
C GLN A 18 1.96 6.39 4.15
N GLU A 19 2.52 7.38 4.82
CA GLU A 19 3.30 7.10 6.03
C GLU A 19 2.43 6.53 7.14
N GLU A 20 1.25 7.08 7.31
CA GLU A 20 0.34 6.57 8.32
C GLU A 20 -0.11 5.15 8.01
N LEU A 21 -0.41 4.89 6.75
CA LEU A 21 -0.78 3.54 6.37
C LEU A 21 0.37 2.57 6.59
N ALA A 22 1.59 2.99 6.26
CA ALA A 22 2.75 2.14 6.46
C ALA A 22 2.92 1.76 7.92
N GLU A 23 2.70 2.70 8.82
CA GLU A 23 2.78 2.42 10.24
C GLU A 23 1.74 1.40 10.67
N LEU A 24 0.52 1.55 10.17
CA LEU A 24 -0.54 0.61 10.51
C LEU A 24 -0.22 -0.80 10.02
N LEU A 25 0.40 -0.91 8.87
CA LEU A 25 0.73 -2.21 8.28
C LEU A 25 2.09 -2.73 8.74
N ASP A 26 2.81 -1.94 9.51
CA ASP A 26 4.13 -2.31 9.99
C ASP A 26 5.11 -2.55 8.83
N VAL A 27 5.06 -1.66 7.85
CA VAL A 27 5.95 -1.71 6.70
C VAL A 27 6.52 -0.32 6.47
N SER A 28 7.48 -0.20 5.55
CA SER A 28 8.05 1.10 5.23
C SER A 28 7.10 1.90 4.33
N ARG A 29 7.24 3.22 4.40
CA ARG A 29 6.47 4.08 3.49
C ARG A 29 6.82 3.78 2.04
N GLN A 30 8.07 3.43 1.78
CA GLN A 30 8.49 3.09 0.43
C GLN A 30 7.74 1.87 -0.10
N ALA A 31 7.48 0.90 0.77
CA ALA A 31 6.71 -0.27 0.36
C ALA A 31 5.30 0.13 -0.05
N VAL A 32 4.64 0.97 0.75
CA VAL A 32 3.30 1.44 0.41
C VAL A 32 3.32 2.18 -0.93
N SER A 33 4.31 3.04 -1.13
CA SER A 33 4.43 3.79 -2.37
C SER A 33 4.57 2.85 -3.57
N LYS A 34 5.39 1.83 -3.44
CA LYS A 34 5.55 0.86 -4.53
C LYS A 34 4.27 0.11 -4.81
N TRP A 35 3.56 -0.27 -3.76
CA TRP A 35 2.30 -0.98 -3.94
C TRP A 35 1.26 -0.11 -4.65
N GLU A 36 1.21 1.17 -4.29
CA GLU A 36 0.22 2.07 -4.87
C GLU A 36 0.53 2.43 -6.31
N THR A 37 1.77 2.31 -6.71
CA THR A 37 2.14 2.55 -8.12
C THR A 37 2.13 1.28 -8.95
N GLY A 38 1.84 0.14 -8.33
CA GLY A 38 1.78 -1.12 -9.05
C GLY A 38 3.14 -1.75 -9.31
N LYS A 39 4.20 -1.22 -8.72
CA LYS A 39 5.54 -1.76 -8.96
C LYS A 39 5.80 -3.05 -8.21
N SER A 40 5.09 -3.28 -7.11
CA SER A 40 5.25 -4.54 -6.38
C SER A 40 3.96 -4.82 -5.61
N LYS A 41 3.89 -6.03 -5.08
CA LYS A 41 2.76 -6.46 -4.26
C LYS A 41 3.28 -7.15 -3.01
N PRO A 42 2.58 -7.00 -1.87
CA PRO A 42 3.07 -7.59 -0.63
C PRO A 42 2.94 -9.11 -0.66
N GLY A 43 4.02 -9.79 -0.34
CA GLY A 43 3.98 -11.22 -0.12
C GLY A 43 3.65 -12.08 -1.33
N ILE A 44 3.63 -11.52 -2.50
CA ILE A 44 3.19 -12.24 -3.68
C ILE A 44 4.30 -13.07 -4.29
N ASP A 45 5.49 -12.58 -4.19
CA ASP A 45 6.64 -13.18 -4.85
C ASP A 45 7.32 -14.23 -3.98
N ILE A 46 6.63 -14.71 -2.98
CA ILE A 46 7.20 -15.69 -2.07
C ILE A 46 7.47 -17.01 -2.77
N LEU A 47 6.71 -17.28 -3.76
CA LEU A 47 6.87 -18.51 -4.49
C LEU A 47 8.14 -18.49 -5.33
#